data_98697dad6f2f723439871551c8a46fad
#
_entry.id   98697dad6f2f723439871551c8a46fad
#
_cell.length_a   1.000
_cell.length_b   1.000
_cell.length_c   1.000
_cell.angle_alpha   90.00
_cell.angle_beta   90.00
_cell.angle_gamma   90.00
#
_symmetry.space_group_name_H-M   'P 1'
#
loop_
_entity.id
_entity.type
_entity.pdbx_description
1 polymer ?
#
loop_
_entity_poly.entity_id
_entity_poly.type
_entity_poly.pdbx_seq_one_letter_code
_entity_poly.pdbx_strand_id
1 'polypeptide(L)'
;MFLKQSTASQEVVIGPFLDEDDGKTAETGLTISNTDIRLSKAGANIVAKNSGGGTHDELGFYQITLDATDTNTVGELLIAVHKSGALPVFKYCYVLEEAIYDA
;
A
#
# COMPACT_ATOMS: atom_id res chain seq x y z
N MET A 1 -1.66 -10.71 -4.19
CA MET A 1 -0.35 -10.76 -3.53
C MET A 1 -0.52 -11.26 -2.11
N PHE A 2 0.31 -12.18 -1.69
CA PHE A 2 0.26 -12.73 -0.34
C PHE A 2 1.35 -12.09 0.53
N LEU A 3 0.98 -11.77 1.76
CA LEU A 3 1.87 -11.20 2.76
C LEU A 3 1.92 -12.12 3.98
N LYS A 4 3.02 -12.07 4.69
CA LYS A 4 3.24 -12.86 5.91
C LYS A 4 2.81 -12.05 7.13
N GLN A 5 1.98 -12.64 7.99
CA GLN A 5 1.50 -11.98 9.20
C GLN A 5 2.63 -11.49 10.10
N SER A 6 2.47 -10.31 10.65
CA SER A 6 3.36 -9.72 11.67
C SER A 6 4.84 -9.75 11.29
N THR A 7 5.14 -9.52 10.00
CA THR A 7 6.50 -9.57 9.47
C THR A 7 6.86 -8.23 8.84
N ALA A 8 8.03 -7.72 9.20
CA ALA A 8 8.54 -6.45 8.68
C ALA A 8 9.14 -6.60 7.28
N SER A 9 9.41 -5.46 6.66
CA SER A 9 10.18 -5.34 5.42
C SER A 9 9.55 -6.04 4.21
N GLN A 10 8.23 -6.04 4.13
CA GLN A 10 7.52 -6.58 2.99
C GLN A 10 7.18 -5.46 2.01
N GLU A 11 7.78 -5.51 0.83
CA GLU A 11 7.58 -4.48 -0.18
C GLU A 11 6.38 -4.76 -1.08
N VAL A 12 5.62 -3.71 -1.36
CA VAL A 12 4.47 -3.74 -2.25
C VAL A 12 4.60 -2.60 -3.24
N VAL A 13 4.34 -2.88 -4.51
CA VAL A 13 4.30 -1.86 -5.56
C VAL A 13 2.84 -1.46 -5.78
N ILE A 14 2.60 -0.17 -5.72
CA ILE A 14 1.26 0.40 -5.93
C ILE A 14 1.28 1.41 -7.07
N GLY A 15 0.16 1.57 -7.72
CA GLY A 15 0.02 2.51 -8.83
C GLY A 15 -0.68 1.86 -10.03
N PRO A 16 -0.57 2.48 -11.21
CA PRO A 16 0.15 3.75 -11.43
C PRO A 16 -0.61 4.94 -10.86
N PHE A 17 0.12 5.93 -10.34
CA PHE A 17 -0.46 7.22 -9.97
C PHE A 17 -0.48 8.09 -11.21
N LEU A 18 -1.67 8.48 -11.61
CA LEU A 18 -1.90 9.26 -12.82
C LEU A 18 -2.41 10.65 -12.46
N ASP A 19 -2.05 11.64 -13.29
CA ASP A 19 -2.48 13.03 -13.12
C ASP A 19 -4.01 13.11 -13.03
N GLU A 20 -4.53 13.87 -12.06
CA GLU A 20 -5.97 13.98 -11.85
C GLU A 20 -6.69 14.77 -12.94
N ASP A 21 -5.96 15.62 -13.68
CA ASP A 21 -6.55 16.46 -14.73
C ASP A 21 -6.74 15.70 -16.04
N ASP A 22 -5.73 14.93 -16.47
CA ASP A 22 -5.81 14.20 -17.74
C ASP A 22 -6.04 12.71 -17.60
N GLY A 23 -5.82 12.14 -16.40
CA GLY A 23 -6.05 10.72 -16.12
C GLY A 23 -5.09 9.77 -16.83
N LYS A 24 -4.00 10.25 -17.40
CA LYS A 24 -3.07 9.42 -18.18
C LYS A 24 -1.60 9.72 -17.98
N THR A 25 -1.24 10.92 -17.58
CA THR A 25 0.17 11.29 -17.36
C THR A 25 0.64 10.72 -16.02
N ALA A 26 1.72 9.97 -16.02
CA ALA A 26 2.28 9.39 -14.79
C ALA A 26 2.77 10.50 -13.84
N GLU A 27 2.36 10.42 -12.57
CA GLU A 27 2.82 11.31 -11.52
C GLU A 27 4.06 10.73 -10.86
N THR A 28 5.23 11.32 -11.13
CA THR A 28 6.51 10.78 -10.70
C THR A 28 7.13 11.50 -9.51
N GLY A 29 6.59 12.65 -9.14
CA GLY A 29 7.15 13.51 -8.08
C GLY A 29 6.29 13.64 -6.83
N LEU A 30 5.38 12.69 -6.57
CA LEU A 30 4.53 12.77 -5.38
C LEU A 30 5.31 12.48 -4.10
N THR A 31 5.06 13.27 -3.08
CA THR A 31 5.54 12.98 -1.73
C THR A 31 4.43 12.24 -0.99
N ILE A 32 4.56 10.93 -0.90
CA ILE A 32 3.56 10.08 -0.25
C ILE A 32 4.06 9.72 1.14
N SER A 33 3.39 10.24 2.17
CA SER A 33 3.71 9.93 3.56
C SER A 33 2.91 8.72 4.05
N ASN A 34 3.27 8.19 5.22
CA ASN A 34 2.51 7.07 5.81
C ASN A 34 1.05 7.45 6.09
N THR A 35 0.77 8.71 6.38
CA THR A 35 -0.61 9.16 6.64
C THR A 35 -1.45 9.24 5.37
N ASP A 36 -0.83 9.31 4.20
CA ASP A 36 -1.52 9.27 2.92
C ASP A 36 -1.94 7.84 2.53
N ILE A 37 -1.26 6.85 3.11
CA ILE A 37 -1.51 5.43 2.84
C ILE A 37 -2.44 4.88 3.90
N ARG A 38 -3.59 4.37 3.46
CA ARG A 38 -4.65 3.89 4.34
C ARG A 38 -4.83 2.40 4.19
N LEU A 39 -5.04 1.74 5.33
CA LEU A 39 -5.16 0.28 5.38
C LEU A 39 -6.49 -0.11 6.01
N SER A 40 -7.17 -1.07 5.37
CA SER A 40 -8.32 -1.75 5.99
C SER A 40 -7.94 -3.20 6.20
N LYS A 41 -7.84 -3.62 7.44
CA LYS A 41 -7.39 -4.96 7.83
C LYS A 41 -8.60 -5.86 8.07
N ALA A 42 -8.78 -6.86 7.21
CA ALA A 42 -9.89 -7.82 7.29
C ALA A 42 -11.26 -7.13 7.45
N GLY A 43 -11.48 -6.05 6.70
CA GLY A 43 -12.74 -5.32 6.73
C GLY A 43 -12.92 -4.33 7.88
N ALA A 44 -11.88 -4.13 8.71
CA ALA A 44 -11.94 -3.17 9.80
C ALA A 44 -11.92 -1.73 9.29
N ASN A 45 -12.18 -0.78 10.18
CA ASN A 45 -12.12 0.64 9.83
C ASN A 45 -10.73 1.00 9.31
N ILE A 46 -10.71 1.92 8.33
CA ILE A 46 -9.48 2.37 7.70
C ILE A 46 -8.59 3.11 8.71
N VAL A 47 -7.31 2.72 8.74
CA VAL A 47 -6.29 3.35 9.57
C VAL A 47 -5.08 3.74 8.72
N ALA A 48 -4.28 4.68 9.19
CA ALA A 48 -3.06 5.06 8.50
C ALA A 48 -2.01 3.94 8.61
N LYS A 49 -1.17 3.82 7.57
CA LYS A 49 0.01 2.95 7.61
C LYS A 49 0.89 3.36 8.78
N ASN A 50 1.45 2.38 9.49
CA ASN A 50 2.17 2.62 10.74
C ASN A 50 3.34 3.60 10.58
N SER A 51 4.22 3.37 9.61
CA SER A 51 5.34 4.28 9.34
C SER A 51 5.83 4.12 7.91
N GLY A 52 6.61 5.11 7.45
CA GLY A 52 7.17 5.08 6.10
C GLY A 52 6.14 5.36 5.01
N GLY A 53 6.56 6.13 4.02
CA GLY A 53 5.73 6.48 2.88
C GLY A 53 6.05 5.67 1.64
N GLY A 54 5.74 6.25 0.48
CA GLY A 54 6.02 5.64 -0.82
C GLY A 54 7.21 6.29 -1.50
N THR A 55 7.94 5.50 -2.27
CA THR A 55 9.07 5.97 -3.08
C THR A 55 8.81 5.62 -4.53
N HIS A 56 8.90 6.64 -5.40
CA HIS A 56 8.68 6.42 -6.82
C HIS A 56 9.72 5.44 -7.40
N ASP A 57 9.23 4.47 -8.13
CA ASP A 57 10.07 3.54 -8.88
C ASP A 57 10.11 3.97 -10.34
N GLU A 58 9.04 3.69 -11.08
CA GLU A 58 9.01 3.93 -12.52
C GLU A 58 7.56 4.08 -12.98
N LEU A 59 7.34 4.94 -13.99
CA LEU A 59 6.03 5.05 -14.67
C LEU A 59 4.85 5.38 -13.76
N GLY A 60 5.08 6.07 -12.65
CA GLY A 60 4.04 6.38 -11.69
C GLY A 60 3.78 5.29 -10.66
N PHE A 61 4.53 4.21 -10.69
CA PHE A 61 4.46 3.18 -9.66
C PHE A 61 5.37 3.53 -8.49
N TYR A 62 4.88 3.30 -7.29
CA TYR A 62 5.57 3.61 -6.05
C TYR A 62 5.73 2.35 -5.22
N GLN A 63 6.88 2.23 -4.54
CA GLN A 63 7.15 1.14 -3.62
C GLN A 63 6.83 1.59 -2.21
N ILE A 64 6.12 0.75 -1.46
CA ILE A 64 5.89 0.92 -0.03
C ILE A 64 6.39 -0.31 0.70
N THR A 65 6.89 -0.11 1.92
CA THR A 65 7.36 -1.21 2.76
C THR A 65 6.40 -1.37 3.93
N LEU A 66 5.75 -2.52 4.03
CA LEU A 66 4.85 -2.83 5.12
C LEU A 66 5.64 -3.43 6.28
N ASP A 67 5.32 -3.01 7.49
CA ASP A 67 5.94 -3.52 8.70
C ASP A 67 5.06 -4.55 9.42
N ALA A 68 5.54 -5.04 10.57
CA ALA A 68 4.82 -6.05 11.33
C ALA A 68 3.46 -5.56 11.85
N THR A 69 3.34 -4.27 12.13
CA THR A 69 2.07 -3.68 12.57
C THR A 69 1.07 -3.61 11.41
N ASP A 70 1.53 -3.24 10.22
CA ASP A 70 0.67 -3.15 9.03
C ASP A 70 0.07 -4.53 8.66
N THR A 71 0.80 -5.59 8.93
CA THR A 71 0.42 -6.96 8.55
C THR A 71 -0.01 -7.82 9.74
N ASN A 72 -0.43 -7.21 10.84
CA ASN A 72 -0.74 -7.94 12.07
C ASN A 72 -2.05 -8.73 12.06
N THR A 73 -2.88 -8.56 11.05
CA THR A 73 -4.20 -9.18 10.98
C THR A 73 -4.30 -10.09 9.77
N VAL A 74 -4.60 -11.36 9.99
CA VAL A 74 -4.84 -12.34 8.92
C VAL A 74 -6.11 -11.97 8.17
N GLY A 75 -6.08 -12.11 6.84
CA GLY A 75 -7.20 -11.84 5.97
C GLY A 75 -6.87 -10.83 4.89
N GLU A 76 -7.90 -10.33 4.23
CA GLU A 76 -7.74 -9.36 3.16
C GLU A 76 -7.25 -8.02 3.70
N LEU A 77 -6.24 -7.46 3.06
CA LEU A 77 -5.71 -6.14 3.37
C LEU A 77 -5.95 -5.22 2.18
N LEU A 78 -6.77 -4.20 2.38
CA LEU A 78 -6.92 -3.12 1.41
C LEU A 78 -5.86 -2.06 1.68
N ILE A 79 -5.12 -1.70 0.65
CA ILE A 79 -4.19 -0.58 0.66
C ILE A 79 -4.76 0.48 -0.26
N ALA A 80 -5.02 1.67 0.25
CA ALA A 80 -5.59 2.76 -0.52
C ALA A 80 -4.80 4.04 -0.31
N VAL A 81 -4.58 4.80 -1.39
CA VAL A 81 -3.89 6.08 -1.34
C VAL A 81 -4.72 7.11 -2.08
N HIS A 82 -5.04 8.21 -1.41
CA HIS A 82 -5.69 9.34 -2.02
C HIS A 82 -4.82 10.57 -1.81
N LYS A 83 -4.04 10.90 -2.83
CA LYS A 83 -3.09 12.03 -2.79
C LYS A 83 -3.53 13.10 -3.78
N SER A 84 -3.54 14.36 -3.32
CA SER A 84 -3.86 15.50 -4.18
C SER A 84 -2.89 15.56 -5.37
N GLY A 85 -3.40 15.82 -6.54
CA GLY A 85 -2.64 15.85 -7.79
C GLY A 85 -2.67 14.55 -8.57
N ALA A 86 -3.12 13.46 -7.98
CA ALA A 86 -3.22 12.17 -8.63
C ALA A 86 -4.58 11.51 -8.41
N LEU A 87 -4.98 10.64 -9.32
CA LEU A 87 -6.16 9.81 -9.15
C LEU A 87 -5.93 8.81 -8.00
N PRO A 88 -7.00 8.42 -7.27
CA PRO A 88 -6.86 7.44 -6.20
C PRO A 88 -6.32 6.10 -6.70
N VAL A 89 -5.51 5.46 -5.87
CA VAL A 89 -4.93 4.15 -6.14
C VAL A 89 -5.28 3.21 -5.00
N PHE A 90 -5.64 1.96 -5.34
CA PHE A 90 -5.86 0.96 -4.31
C PHE A 90 -5.37 -0.41 -4.80
N LYS A 91 -5.07 -1.28 -3.83
CA LYS A 91 -4.62 -2.63 -4.07
C LYS A 91 -5.07 -3.54 -2.96
N TYR A 92 -5.50 -4.75 -3.30
CA TYR A 92 -5.85 -5.79 -2.33
C TYR A 92 -4.71 -6.79 -2.21
N CYS A 93 -4.36 -7.11 -0.96
CA CYS A 93 -3.42 -8.15 -0.62
C CYS A 93 -4.08 -9.11 0.38
N TYR A 94 -3.50 -10.29 0.57
CA TYR A 94 -3.95 -11.24 1.58
C TYR A 94 -2.83 -11.51 2.55
N VAL A 95 -3.12 -11.33 3.85
CA VAL A 95 -2.18 -11.64 4.93
C VAL A 95 -2.44 -13.06 5.40
N LEU A 96 -1.43 -13.90 5.33
CA LEU A 96 -1.49 -15.30 5.75
C LEU A 96 -0.73 -15.48 7.05
N GLU A 97 -1.19 -16.46 7.87
CA GLU A 97 -0.42 -16.90 9.02
C GLU A 97 0.97 -17.34 8.58
N GLU A 98 1.96 -17.14 9.45
CA GLU A 98 3.36 -17.49 9.14
C GLU A 98 3.52 -18.94 8.71
N ALA A 99 2.90 -19.86 9.42
CA ALA A 99 2.98 -21.28 9.09
C ALA A 99 2.41 -21.62 7.71
N ILE A 100 1.36 -20.91 7.28
CA ILE A 100 0.75 -21.12 5.96
C ILE A 100 1.59 -20.45 4.89
N TYR A 101 2.08 -19.25 5.14
CA TYR A 101 2.92 -18.51 4.19
C TYR A 101 4.22 -19.27 3.88
N ASP A 102 4.82 -19.88 4.91
CA ASP A 102 6.09 -20.60 4.78
C ASP A 102 5.92 -22.07 4.34
N ALA A 103 4.69 -22.53 4.20
CA ALA A 103 4.42 -23.91 3.81
C ALA A 103 4.88 -24.24 2.38
#